data_8dae19f45040155ce6175e240ade08ab
#
_entry.id   8dae19f45040155ce6175e240ade08ab
#
_cell.length_a   1.000
_cell.length_b   1.000
_cell.length_c   1.000
_cell.angle_alpha   90.00
_cell.angle_beta   90.00
_cell.angle_gamma   90.00
#
_symmetry.space_group_name_H-M   'P 1'
#
loop_
_entity.id
_entity.type
_entity.pdbx_description
1 polymer ?
#
loop_
_entity_poly.entity_id
_entity_poly.type
_entity_poly.pdbx_seq_one_letter_code
_entity_poly.pdbx_strand_id
1 'polypeptide(L)'
;SMPRKLSSLQFTIKSFQRHFDRVISLEEDGGYMAHVLDARPYFQDRIDHLASDHARFRKRLQKLIPELNEISEWEEPRFDDVCGDLRALLDDVDQHDEREIELLQESLLFDDGGEG
;
A
#
# COMPACT_ATOMS: atom_id res chain seq x y z
N SER A 1 -16.93 -22.64 5.52
CA SER A 1 -16.46 -22.95 6.85
C SER A 1 -15.32 -22.03 7.27
N MET A 2 -15.09 -21.91 8.55
CA MET A 2 -14.00 -21.10 9.11
C MET A 2 -12.62 -21.53 8.59
N PRO A 3 -12.23 -22.81 8.60
CA PRO A 3 -10.92 -23.22 8.08
C PRO A 3 -10.69 -22.84 6.62
N ARG A 4 -11.72 -22.95 5.80
CA ARG A 4 -11.64 -22.58 4.38
C ARG A 4 -11.46 -21.06 4.20
N LYS A 5 -12.22 -20.27 4.95
CA LYS A 5 -12.11 -18.81 4.93
C LYS A 5 -10.72 -18.36 5.38
N LEU A 6 -10.20 -18.98 6.43
CA LEU A 6 -8.87 -18.66 6.95
C LEU A 6 -7.78 -18.98 5.92
N SER A 7 -7.84 -20.16 5.29
CA SER A 7 -6.87 -20.56 4.26
C SER A 7 -6.90 -19.62 3.06
N SER A 8 -8.10 -19.25 2.61
CA SER A 8 -8.27 -18.32 1.50
C SER A 8 -7.71 -16.96 1.82
N LEU A 9 -7.95 -16.46 3.03
CA LEU A 9 -7.45 -15.17 3.46
C LEU A 9 -5.93 -15.17 3.59
N GLN A 10 -5.34 -16.22 4.15
CA GLN A 10 -3.90 -16.38 4.26
C GLN A 10 -3.23 -16.35 2.88
N PHE A 11 -3.78 -17.09 1.93
CA PHE A 11 -3.27 -17.12 0.55
C PHE A 11 -3.37 -15.72 -0.09
N THR A 12 -4.53 -15.08 0.04
CA THR A 12 -4.78 -13.76 -0.55
C THR A 12 -3.85 -12.70 0.00
N ILE A 13 -3.64 -12.68 1.32
CA ILE A 13 -2.75 -11.70 1.96
C ILE A 13 -1.30 -11.89 1.52
N LYS A 14 -0.82 -13.14 1.46
CA LYS A 14 0.55 -13.42 1.01
C LYS A 14 0.76 -12.99 -0.44
N SER A 15 -0.24 -13.24 -1.29
CA SER A 15 -0.21 -12.80 -2.68
C SER A 15 -0.22 -11.28 -2.79
N PHE A 16 -1.05 -10.62 -1.99
CA PHE A 16 -1.09 -9.16 -1.91
C PHE A 16 0.25 -8.58 -1.46
N GLN A 17 0.88 -9.16 -0.45
CA GLN A 17 2.17 -8.71 0.05
C GLN A 17 3.24 -8.75 -1.06
N ARG A 18 3.32 -9.86 -1.79
CA ARG A 18 4.29 -10.00 -2.88
C ARG A 18 4.05 -8.98 -3.97
N HIS A 19 2.79 -8.80 -4.36
CA HIS A 19 2.42 -7.81 -5.37
C HIS A 19 2.73 -6.40 -4.90
N PHE A 20 2.40 -6.10 -3.67
CA PHE A 20 2.59 -4.78 -3.06
C PHE A 20 4.08 -4.42 -2.97
N ASP A 21 4.91 -5.35 -2.49
CA ASP A 21 6.36 -5.14 -2.43
C ASP A 21 6.95 -4.86 -3.82
N ARG A 22 6.47 -5.57 -4.83
CA ARG A 22 6.91 -5.37 -6.20
C ARG A 22 6.52 -4.00 -6.74
N VAL A 23 5.27 -3.58 -6.51
CA VAL A 23 4.78 -2.27 -6.93
C VAL A 23 5.58 -1.16 -6.26
N ILE A 24 5.81 -1.26 -4.94
CA ILE A 24 6.60 -0.27 -4.21
C ILE A 24 8.01 -0.16 -4.79
N SER A 25 8.67 -1.27 -5.04
CA SER A 25 10.02 -1.26 -5.63
C SER A 25 10.02 -0.60 -7.01
N LEU A 26 9.02 -0.86 -7.83
CA LEU A 26 8.91 -0.24 -9.16
C LEU A 26 8.68 1.27 -9.06
N GLU A 27 7.94 1.73 -8.07
CA GLU A 27 7.65 3.15 -7.90
C GLU A 27 8.83 3.93 -7.30
N GLU A 28 9.53 3.34 -6.33
CA GLU A 28 10.61 4.01 -5.60
C GLU A 28 11.98 3.87 -6.28
N ASP A 29 12.30 2.68 -6.78
CA ASP A 29 13.65 2.37 -7.30
C ASP A 29 13.79 2.81 -8.76
N GLY A 30 13.92 4.12 -8.98
CA GLY A 30 14.06 4.69 -10.31
C GLY A 30 12.75 4.82 -11.07
N GLY A 31 11.61 4.69 -10.37
CA GLY A 31 10.29 4.83 -10.95
C GLY A 31 9.81 6.28 -10.99
N TYR A 32 8.49 6.47 -11.01
CA TYR A 32 7.90 7.81 -11.19
C TYR A 32 8.29 8.79 -10.08
N MET A 33 8.50 8.30 -8.86
CA MET A 33 8.86 9.18 -7.74
C MET A 33 10.16 9.91 -8.00
N ALA A 34 11.18 9.21 -8.51
CA ALA A 34 12.46 9.82 -8.87
C ALA A 34 12.29 10.81 -10.01
N HIS A 35 11.53 10.45 -11.04
CA HIS A 35 11.27 11.33 -12.20
C HIS A 35 10.54 12.60 -11.80
N VAL A 36 9.52 12.49 -10.95
CA VAL A 36 8.77 13.66 -10.48
C VAL A 36 9.67 14.59 -9.68
N LEU A 37 10.53 14.05 -8.80
CA LEU A 37 11.46 14.84 -8.01
C LEU A 37 12.48 15.58 -8.86
N ASP A 38 13.04 14.90 -9.86
CA ASP A 38 14.03 15.49 -10.77
C ASP A 38 13.42 16.66 -11.55
N ALA A 39 12.18 16.50 -12.01
CA ALA A 39 11.50 17.53 -12.79
C ALA A 39 10.89 18.63 -11.90
N ARG A 40 10.44 18.28 -10.71
CA ARG A 40 9.72 19.18 -9.80
C ARG A 40 10.16 18.99 -8.35
N PRO A 41 11.31 19.58 -7.96
CA PRO A 41 11.82 19.39 -6.59
C PRO A 41 10.85 19.83 -5.48
N TYR A 42 9.93 20.74 -5.77
CA TYR A 42 8.95 21.19 -4.78
C TYR A 42 7.89 20.14 -4.43
N PHE A 43 7.84 19.02 -5.13
CA PHE A 43 7.02 17.87 -4.72
C PHE A 43 7.69 16.98 -3.67
N GLN A 44 8.88 17.33 -3.19
CA GLN A 44 9.66 16.52 -2.25
C GLN A 44 8.84 16.04 -1.05
N ASP A 45 8.13 16.98 -0.39
CA ASP A 45 7.35 16.63 0.81
C ASP A 45 6.25 15.62 0.51
N ARG A 46 5.60 15.77 -0.62
CA ARG A 46 4.53 14.85 -1.03
C ARG A 46 5.09 13.48 -1.39
N ILE A 47 6.21 13.42 -2.06
CA ILE A 47 6.90 12.16 -2.38
C ILE A 47 7.37 11.47 -1.10
N ASP A 48 7.96 12.21 -0.17
CA ASP A 48 8.41 11.66 1.11
C ASP A 48 7.24 11.08 1.90
N HIS A 49 6.08 11.74 1.86
CA HIS A 49 4.87 11.26 2.51
C HIS A 49 4.37 9.95 1.90
N LEU A 50 4.36 9.86 0.57
CA LEU A 50 3.96 8.64 -0.14
C LEU A 50 4.92 7.47 0.15
N ALA A 51 6.23 7.73 0.16
CA ALA A 51 7.22 6.72 0.50
C ALA A 51 7.08 6.26 1.97
N SER A 52 6.77 7.19 2.88
CA SER A 52 6.49 6.88 4.27
C SER A 52 5.24 5.99 4.42
N ASP A 53 4.20 6.24 3.62
CA ASP A 53 3.01 5.38 3.57
C ASP A 53 3.38 3.95 3.19
N HIS A 54 4.24 3.76 2.19
CA HIS A 54 4.70 2.44 1.77
C HIS A 54 5.36 1.68 2.93
N ALA A 55 6.23 2.33 3.68
CA ALA A 55 6.90 1.73 4.84
C ALA A 55 5.88 1.32 5.91
N ARG A 56 4.89 2.17 6.18
CA ARG A 56 3.84 1.87 7.17
C ARG A 56 2.98 0.68 6.73
N PHE A 57 2.62 0.61 5.46
CA PHE A 57 1.82 -0.50 4.94
C PHE A 57 2.57 -1.82 5.02
N ARG A 58 3.87 -1.82 4.71
CA ARG A 58 4.73 -3.00 4.86
C ARG A 58 4.75 -3.50 6.30
N LYS A 59 4.91 -2.60 7.26
CA LYS A 59 4.91 -2.96 8.69
C LYS A 59 3.58 -3.56 9.12
N ARG A 60 2.47 -2.99 8.67
CA ARG A 60 1.13 -3.50 8.98
C ARG A 60 0.93 -4.91 8.42
N LEU A 61 1.35 -5.16 7.17
CA LEU A 61 1.30 -6.49 6.58
C LEU A 61 2.18 -7.49 7.31
N GLN A 62 3.40 -7.10 7.67
CA GLN A 62 4.33 -7.94 8.42
C GLN A 62 3.77 -8.36 9.77
N LYS A 63 2.95 -7.52 10.38
CA LYS A 63 2.26 -7.83 11.63
C LYS A 63 1.05 -8.74 11.41
N LEU A 64 0.24 -8.46 10.40
CA LEU A 64 -1.00 -9.19 10.13
C LEU A 64 -0.77 -10.63 9.68
N ILE A 65 0.25 -10.88 8.87
CA ILE A 65 0.51 -12.21 8.34
C ILE A 65 0.79 -13.24 9.42
N PRO A 66 1.70 -12.98 10.40
CA PRO A 66 1.88 -13.91 11.51
C PRO A 66 0.62 -14.10 12.35
N GLU A 67 -0.15 -13.04 12.60
CA GLU A 67 -1.40 -13.13 13.35
C GLU A 67 -2.37 -14.08 12.67
N LEU A 68 -2.53 -13.98 11.36
CA LEU A 68 -3.38 -14.89 10.59
C LEU A 68 -2.89 -16.34 10.65
N ASN A 69 -1.58 -16.55 10.58
CA ASN A 69 -1.02 -17.90 10.61
C ASN A 69 -1.17 -18.57 11.97
N GLU A 70 -1.31 -17.80 13.04
CA GLU A 70 -1.46 -18.30 14.42
C GLU A 70 -2.92 -18.53 14.81
N ILE A 71 -3.89 -18.00 14.06
CA ILE A 71 -5.31 -18.15 14.38
C ILE A 71 -5.74 -19.59 14.15
N SER A 72 -6.39 -20.19 15.16
CA SER A 72 -7.05 -21.48 15.02
C SER A 72 -8.51 -21.29 14.59
N GLU A 73 -9.12 -22.35 14.11
CA GLU A 73 -10.53 -22.35 13.68
C GLU A 73 -11.52 -22.05 14.80
N TRP A 74 -11.06 -22.11 16.06
CA TRP A 74 -11.90 -21.85 17.23
C TRP A 74 -11.83 -20.39 17.71
N GLU A 75 -10.99 -19.57 17.07
CA GLU A 75 -10.75 -18.18 17.49
C GLU A 75 -11.46 -17.19 16.55
N GLU A 76 -12.76 -17.38 16.37
CA GLU A 76 -13.57 -16.54 15.48
C GLU A 76 -13.48 -15.04 15.80
N PRO A 77 -13.56 -14.60 17.08
CA PRO A 77 -13.38 -13.17 17.38
C PRO A 77 -12.01 -12.62 16.96
N ARG A 78 -10.95 -13.40 17.13
CA ARG A 78 -9.61 -13.01 16.70
C ARG A 78 -9.53 -12.90 15.19
N PHE A 79 -10.18 -13.82 14.47
CA PHE A 79 -10.28 -13.75 13.02
C PHE A 79 -11.00 -12.49 12.56
N ASP A 80 -12.10 -12.13 13.21
CA ASP A 80 -12.85 -10.91 12.88
C ASP A 80 -12.03 -9.65 13.13
N ASP A 81 -11.24 -9.62 14.21
CA ASP A 81 -10.34 -8.49 14.50
C ASP A 81 -9.28 -8.32 13.42
N VAL A 82 -8.68 -9.41 12.97
CA VAL A 82 -7.69 -9.37 11.89
C VAL A 82 -8.33 -8.92 10.58
N CYS A 83 -9.53 -9.38 10.28
CA CYS A 83 -10.28 -8.93 9.11
C CYS A 83 -10.58 -7.43 9.17
N GLY A 84 -10.90 -6.90 10.35
CA GLY A 84 -11.10 -5.47 10.57
C GLY A 84 -9.82 -4.67 10.32
N ASP A 85 -8.69 -5.15 10.82
CA ASP A 85 -7.39 -4.53 10.62
C ASP A 85 -6.99 -4.54 9.13
N LEU A 86 -7.27 -5.64 8.45
CA LEU A 86 -7.00 -5.74 7.02
C LEU A 86 -7.86 -4.76 6.22
N ARG A 87 -9.14 -4.64 6.56
CA ARG A 87 -10.03 -3.68 5.91
C ARG A 87 -9.53 -2.26 6.09
N ALA A 88 -9.10 -1.90 7.30
CA ALA A 88 -8.54 -0.58 7.57
C ALA A 88 -7.28 -0.33 6.75
N LEU A 89 -6.42 -1.33 6.61
CA LEU A 89 -5.22 -1.24 5.76
C LEU A 89 -5.60 -0.98 4.31
N LEU A 90 -6.56 -1.72 3.77
CA LEU A 90 -6.99 -1.56 2.38
C LEU A 90 -7.60 -0.19 2.13
N ASP A 91 -8.38 0.33 3.07
CA ASP A 91 -8.94 1.69 2.97
C ASP A 91 -7.81 2.73 2.94
N ASP A 92 -6.79 2.57 3.75
CA ASP A 92 -5.64 3.48 3.77
C ASP A 92 -4.82 3.39 2.47
N VAL A 93 -4.68 2.19 1.91
CA VAL A 93 -4.02 1.99 0.60
C VAL A 93 -4.82 2.70 -0.50
N ASP A 94 -6.14 2.61 -0.48
CA ASP A 94 -6.99 3.31 -1.45
C ASP A 94 -6.79 4.84 -1.37
N GLN A 95 -6.74 5.39 -0.18
CA GLN A 95 -6.47 6.83 0.01
C GLN A 95 -5.08 7.22 -0.47
N HIS A 96 -4.10 6.37 -0.24
CA HIS A 96 -2.74 6.56 -0.74
C HIS A 96 -2.73 6.58 -2.27
N ASP A 97 -3.41 5.65 -2.91
CA ASP A 97 -3.52 5.58 -4.37
C ASP A 97 -4.15 6.84 -4.95
N GLU A 98 -5.17 7.38 -4.30
CA GLU A 98 -5.78 8.66 -4.70
C GLU A 98 -4.76 9.80 -4.65
N ARG A 99 -3.97 9.87 -3.61
CA ARG A 99 -2.91 10.91 -3.48
C ARG A 99 -1.82 10.75 -4.54
N GLU A 100 -1.47 9.50 -4.90
CA GLU A 100 -0.54 9.26 -5.99
C GLU A 100 -1.07 9.77 -7.33
N ILE A 101 -2.34 9.46 -7.60
CA ILE A 101 -3.00 9.91 -8.84
C ILE A 101 -3.04 11.42 -8.91
N GLU A 102 -3.39 12.10 -7.82
CA GLU A 102 -3.40 13.55 -7.75
C GLU A 102 -2.01 14.15 -8.02
N LEU A 103 -0.97 13.56 -7.44
CA LEU A 103 0.41 14.01 -7.66
C LEU A 103 0.81 13.85 -9.14
N LEU A 104 0.50 12.71 -9.73
CA LEU A 104 0.81 12.46 -11.14
C LEU A 104 0.04 13.40 -12.06
N GLN A 105 -1.23 13.65 -11.78
CA GLN A 105 -2.04 14.59 -12.55
C GLN A 105 -1.47 16.01 -12.48
N GLU A 106 -1.11 16.47 -11.28
CA GLU A 106 -0.51 17.79 -11.11
C GLU A 106 0.84 17.89 -11.80
N SER A 107 1.66 16.84 -11.72
CA SER A 107 2.95 16.81 -12.41
C SER A 107 2.78 16.94 -13.93
N LEU A 108 1.80 16.23 -14.51
CA LEU A 108 1.50 16.32 -15.94
C LEU A 108 0.96 17.69 -16.32
N LEU A 109 0.09 18.27 -15.52
CA LEU A 109 -0.45 19.60 -15.77
C LEU A 109 0.64 20.68 -15.75
N PHE A 110 1.58 20.57 -14.81
CA PHE A 110 2.71 21.50 -14.75
C PHE A 110 3.63 21.37 -15.95
N ASP A 111 3.83 20.16 -16.46
CA ASP A 111 4.63 19.94 -17.65
C ASP A 111 4.00 20.61 -18.86
N ASP A 112 2.68 20.50 -19.00
CA ASP A 112 1.93 21.16 -20.08
C ASP A 112 1.88 22.68 -19.89
N GLY A 113 1.72 23.15 -18.66
CA GLY A 113 1.64 24.58 -18.35
C GLY A 113 2.98 25.28 -18.30
N GLY A 114 4.06 24.55 -17.97
CA GLY A 114 5.41 25.10 -17.81
C GLY A 114 6.05 25.57 -19.11
N GLU A 115 5.54 25.16 -20.24
CA GLU A 115 6.03 25.53 -21.56
C GLU A 115 5.26 26.71 -22.15
N GLY A 116 4.15 27.05 -21.54
CA GLY A 116 3.29 28.12 -22.00
C GLY A 116 3.70 29.51 -21.61
#